data_04e558bf9b5add3926abfcfb1f806697
#
_entry.id   04e558bf9b5add3926abfcfb1f806697
#
_cell.length_a   1.000
_cell.length_b   1.000
_cell.length_c   1.000
_cell.angle_alpha   90.00
_cell.angle_beta   90.00
_cell.angle_gamma   90.00
#
_symmetry.space_group_name_H-M   'P 1'
#
loop_
_entity.id
_entity.type
_entity.pdbx_description
1 polymer ?
#
loop_
_entity_poly.entity_id
_entity_poly.type
_entity_poly.pdbx_seq_one_letter_code
_entity_poly.pdbx_strand_id
1 'polypeptide(L)'
;MILIVLVIFLMVLLSVVASTLYVVRQQTVVIIERFGKYQTTSGSGIHVRLPFGIDKIAARIQLRLLQSEIVVETKTKDNVFVTLNVATQYRVNEQNVTDAYYKLMRPEAQIKSYIEDALRSSVPKLTLDELFEKKDEIALEVQHKWLKKCQLMVTLLLKH
;
A
#
# COMPACT_ATOMS: atom_id res chain seq x y z
N MET A 1 -16.11 49.99 -19.89
CA MET A 1 -16.42 49.34 -18.58
C MET A 1 -16.98 47.96 -18.71
N ILE A 2 -18.06 47.74 -19.46
CA ILE A 2 -18.73 46.41 -19.63
C ILE A 2 -17.76 45.36 -20.18
N LEU A 3 -16.98 45.69 -21.20
CA LEU A 3 -16.03 44.78 -21.82
C LEU A 3 -14.95 44.27 -20.82
N ILE A 4 -14.45 45.16 -19.97
CA ILE A 4 -13.45 44.82 -18.94
C ILE A 4 -14.05 43.87 -17.90
N VAL A 5 -15.27 44.13 -17.45
CA VAL A 5 -15.98 43.28 -16.51
C VAL A 5 -16.22 41.89 -17.09
N LEU A 6 -16.59 41.83 -18.38
CA LEU A 6 -16.81 40.55 -19.09
C LEU A 6 -15.51 39.75 -19.23
N VAL A 7 -14.38 40.39 -19.52
CA VAL A 7 -13.08 39.72 -19.60
C VAL A 7 -12.66 39.20 -18.25
N ILE A 8 -12.82 39.96 -17.17
CA ILE A 8 -12.50 39.50 -15.81
C ILE A 8 -13.39 38.32 -15.44
N PHE A 9 -14.69 38.38 -15.70
CA PHE A 9 -15.60 37.27 -15.43
C PHE A 9 -15.20 36.01 -16.18
N LEU A 10 -14.84 36.12 -17.47
CA LEU A 10 -14.37 34.98 -18.28
C LEU A 10 -13.07 34.38 -17.74
N MET A 11 -12.12 35.22 -17.31
CA MET A 11 -10.86 34.78 -16.69
C MET A 11 -11.11 34.01 -15.39
N VAL A 12 -12.00 34.52 -14.53
CA VAL A 12 -12.38 33.84 -13.29
C VAL A 12 -13.05 32.51 -13.58
N LEU A 13 -13.99 32.47 -14.55
CA LEU A 13 -14.65 31.23 -14.95
C LEU A 13 -13.65 30.19 -15.46
N LEU A 14 -12.72 30.60 -16.31
CA LEU A 14 -11.68 29.73 -16.86
C LEU A 14 -10.76 29.18 -15.74
N SER A 15 -10.39 30.03 -14.78
CA SER A 15 -9.59 29.65 -13.62
C SER A 15 -10.29 28.61 -12.75
N VAL A 16 -11.59 28.78 -12.51
CA VAL A 16 -12.40 27.81 -11.76
C VAL A 16 -12.46 26.47 -12.48
N VAL A 17 -12.72 26.47 -13.79
CA VAL A 17 -12.74 25.23 -14.61
C VAL A 17 -11.40 24.54 -14.59
N ALA A 18 -10.30 25.29 -14.75
CA ALA A 18 -8.95 24.71 -14.73
C ALA A 18 -8.59 24.09 -13.37
N SER A 19 -9.06 24.68 -12.26
CA SER A 19 -8.82 24.16 -10.91
C SER A 19 -9.65 22.93 -10.57
N THR A 20 -10.68 22.64 -11.36
CA THR A 20 -11.60 21.52 -11.15
C THR A 20 -11.05 20.20 -11.71
N LEU A 21 -10.20 20.27 -12.74
CA LEU A 21 -9.65 19.11 -13.41
C LEU A 21 -8.37 18.62 -12.71
N TYR A 22 -8.24 17.30 -12.55
CA TYR A 22 -6.99 16.69 -12.12
C TYR A 22 -6.72 15.37 -12.85
N VAL A 23 -5.44 15.03 -12.98
CA VAL A 23 -4.99 13.82 -13.69
C VAL A 23 -4.42 12.84 -12.68
N VAL A 24 -4.85 11.59 -12.78
CA VAL A 24 -4.32 10.47 -12.02
C VAL A 24 -3.47 9.60 -12.95
N ARG A 25 -2.23 9.33 -12.53
CA ARG A 25 -1.30 8.51 -13.32
C ARG A 25 -1.73 7.04 -13.30
N GLN A 26 -1.30 6.29 -14.33
CA GLN A 26 -1.45 4.83 -14.39
C GLN A 26 -0.87 4.17 -13.13
N GLN A 27 -1.51 3.08 -12.68
CA GLN A 27 -1.12 2.34 -11.49
C GLN A 27 -1.12 3.19 -10.20
N THR A 28 -1.97 4.21 -10.16
CA THR A 28 -2.17 5.05 -8.98
C THR A 28 -3.67 5.24 -8.77
N VAL A 29 -4.08 5.22 -7.52
CA VAL A 29 -5.44 5.53 -7.09
C VAL A 29 -5.38 6.72 -6.15
N VAL A 30 -6.34 7.62 -6.31
CA VAL A 30 -6.47 8.83 -5.51
C VAL A 30 -7.70 8.72 -4.63
N ILE A 31 -7.53 8.96 -3.34
CA ILE A 31 -8.63 9.06 -2.37
C ILE A 31 -9.02 10.51 -2.23
N ILE A 32 -10.30 10.79 -2.40
CA ILE A 32 -10.88 12.13 -2.28
C ILE A 32 -11.72 12.19 -1.01
N GLU A 33 -11.44 13.18 -0.20
CA GLU A 33 -12.22 13.56 0.97
C GLU A 33 -12.96 14.87 0.72
N ARG A 34 -14.20 14.91 1.20
CA ARG A 34 -15.03 16.10 1.23
C ARG A 34 -15.29 16.47 2.70
N PHE A 35 -14.82 17.63 3.11
CA PHE A 35 -14.90 18.09 4.52
C PHE A 35 -14.35 17.06 5.53
N GLY A 36 -13.25 16.35 5.18
CA GLY A 36 -12.65 15.34 6.05
C GLY A 36 -13.36 13.98 6.07
N LYS A 37 -14.40 13.80 5.23
CA LYS A 37 -15.09 12.52 5.08
C LYS A 37 -14.76 11.90 3.73
N TYR A 38 -14.50 10.60 3.71
CA TYR A 38 -14.34 9.84 2.48
C TYR A 38 -15.52 10.07 1.53
N GLN A 39 -15.22 10.45 0.30
CA GLN A 39 -16.22 10.70 -0.74
C GLN A 39 -16.13 9.64 -1.85
N THR A 40 -14.96 9.48 -2.45
CA THR A 40 -14.77 8.57 -3.58
C THR A 40 -13.29 8.23 -3.78
N THR A 41 -13.08 7.19 -4.56
CA THR A 41 -11.76 6.74 -5.01
C THR A 41 -11.71 6.87 -6.53
N SER A 42 -10.67 7.52 -7.05
CA SER A 42 -10.50 7.74 -8.49
C SER A 42 -9.29 6.96 -9.01
N GLY A 43 -9.53 6.11 -10.00
CA GLY A 43 -8.50 5.39 -10.73
C GLY A 43 -7.71 6.27 -11.70
N SER A 44 -6.91 5.67 -12.57
CA SER A 44 -6.13 6.38 -13.60
C SER A 44 -7.02 7.09 -14.61
N GLY A 45 -6.63 8.30 -15.02
CA GLY A 45 -7.33 9.11 -15.99
C GLY A 45 -7.53 10.56 -15.57
N ILE A 46 -8.42 11.24 -16.29
CA ILE A 46 -8.80 12.63 -16.02
C ILE A 46 -10.08 12.60 -15.19
N HIS A 47 -10.08 13.32 -14.09
CA HIS A 47 -11.18 13.41 -13.15
C HIS A 47 -11.52 14.85 -12.80
N VAL A 48 -12.73 15.03 -12.30
CA VAL A 48 -13.27 16.32 -11.87
C VAL A 48 -13.41 16.32 -10.37
N ARG A 49 -12.98 17.39 -9.72
CA ARG A 49 -13.17 17.64 -8.29
C ARG A 49 -13.83 19.00 -8.07
N LEU A 50 -14.54 19.16 -6.96
CA LEU A 50 -15.09 20.46 -6.60
C LEU A 50 -13.96 21.42 -6.20
N PRO A 51 -13.95 22.63 -6.77
CA PRO A 51 -12.98 23.67 -6.45
C PRO A 51 -13.18 24.21 -5.02
N PHE A 52 -12.41 25.24 -4.65
CA PHE A 52 -12.49 25.95 -3.36
C PHE A 52 -12.17 25.09 -2.13
N GLY A 53 -11.44 23.99 -2.30
CA GLY A 53 -11.01 23.14 -1.17
C GLY A 53 -12.12 22.28 -0.57
N ILE A 54 -13.28 22.19 -1.22
CA ILE A 54 -14.37 21.29 -0.83
C ILE A 54 -13.90 19.83 -0.96
N ASP A 55 -13.36 19.49 -2.13
CA ASP A 55 -12.77 18.17 -2.37
C ASP A 55 -11.26 18.27 -2.23
N LYS A 56 -10.71 17.49 -1.31
CA LYS A 56 -9.26 17.38 -1.07
C LYS A 56 -8.77 15.99 -1.46
N ILE A 57 -7.59 15.95 -2.07
CA ILE A 57 -6.86 14.72 -2.28
C ILE A 57 -6.25 14.33 -0.94
N ALA A 58 -6.80 13.30 -0.28
CA ALA A 58 -6.32 12.79 0.98
C ALA A 58 -5.02 11.99 0.81
N ALA A 59 -4.99 11.12 -0.22
CA ALA A 59 -3.82 10.30 -0.52
C ALA A 59 -3.74 9.92 -2.00
N ARG A 60 -2.52 9.61 -2.43
CA ARG A 60 -2.21 8.98 -3.72
C ARG A 60 -1.53 7.65 -3.45
N ILE A 61 -2.21 6.56 -3.73
CA ILE A 61 -1.74 5.21 -3.42
C ILE A 61 -1.28 4.53 -4.70
N GLN A 62 -0.06 4.00 -4.68
CA GLN A 62 0.49 3.25 -5.79
C GLN A 62 0.01 1.81 -5.72
N LEU A 63 -0.47 1.29 -6.87
CA LEU A 63 -0.89 -0.10 -7.03
C LEU A 63 0.24 -0.99 -7.56
N ARG A 64 1.44 -0.42 -7.75
CA ARG A 64 2.61 -1.16 -8.23
C ARG A 64 3.05 -2.17 -7.18
N LEU A 65 3.71 -3.21 -7.67
CA LEU A 65 4.37 -4.16 -6.81
C LEU A 65 5.52 -3.47 -6.08
N LEU A 66 5.49 -3.49 -4.76
CA LEU A 66 6.53 -2.98 -3.88
C LEU A 66 7.32 -4.16 -3.32
N GLN A 67 8.62 -3.97 -3.14
CA GLN A 67 9.50 -4.96 -2.53
C GLN A 67 10.08 -4.38 -1.25
N SER A 68 10.09 -5.18 -0.20
CA SER A 68 10.75 -4.87 1.06
C SER A 68 11.68 -6.02 1.43
N GLU A 69 12.89 -5.69 1.82
CA GLU A 69 13.87 -6.65 2.34
C GLU A 69 13.81 -6.64 3.86
N ILE A 70 13.66 -7.81 4.42
CA ILE A 70 13.52 -8.01 5.86
C ILE A 70 14.64 -8.92 6.31
N VAL A 71 15.47 -8.41 7.20
CA VAL A 71 16.56 -9.18 7.82
C VAL A 71 16.11 -9.64 9.21
N VAL A 72 16.09 -10.95 9.41
CA VAL A 72 15.66 -11.56 10.68
C VAL A 72 16.82 -12.40 11.24
N GLU A 73 17.24 -12.05 12.44
CA GLU A 73 18.19 -12.85 13.20
C GLU A 73 17.42 -13.75 14.16
N THR A 74 17.71 -15.02 14.11
CA THR A 74 17.07 -16.04 14.96
C THR A 74 18.02 -17.20 15.23
N LYS A 75 17.55 -18.18 16.02
CA LYS A 75 18.32 -19.33 16.42
C LYS A 75 17.59 -20.61 16.02
N THR A 76 18.30 -21.54 15.45
CA THR A 76 17.76 -22.88 15.09
C THR A 76 17.63 -23.77 16.33
N LYS A 77 16.97 -24.91 16.16
CA LYS A 77 16.84 -25.97 17.18
C LYS A 77 18.21 -26.45 17.68
N ASP A 78 19.21 -26.48 16.80
CA ASP A 78 20.59 -26.90 17.10
C ASP A 78 21.44 -25.81 17.76
N ASN A 79 20.80 -24.73 18.23
CA ASN A 79 21.48 -23.62 18.86
C ASN A 79 22.40 -22.79 17.93
N VAL A 80 22.23 -22.88 16.61
CA VAL A 80 22.99 -22.09 15.66
C VAL A 80 22.26 -20.78 15.38
N PHE A 81 22.98 -19.66 15.44
CA PHE A 81 22.47 -18.36 15.05
C PHE A 81 22.45 -18.25 13.53
N VAL A 82 21.32 -17.85 12.97
CA VAL A 82 21.14 -17.66 11.54
C VAL A 82 20.54 -16.28 11.25
N THR A 83 21.03 -15.67 10.19
CA THR A 83 20.48 -14.43 9.66
C THR A 83 19.74 -14.74 8.36
N LEU A 84 18.44 -14.51 8.35
CA LEU A 84 17.57 -14.75 7.22
C LEU A 84 17.28 -13.44 6.49
N ASN A 85 17.60 -13.38 5.21
CA ASN A 85 17.24 -12.27 4.33
C ASN A 85 16.00 -12.66 3.52
N VAL A 86 14.86 -12.04 3.83
CA VAL A 86 13.58 -12.34 3.17
C VAL A 86 13.16 -11.18 2.31
N ALA A 87 13.10 -11.40 1.00
CA ALA A 87 12.55 -10.46 0.05
C ALA A 87 11.03 -10.65 -0.05
N THR A 88 10.29 -9.66 0.43
CA THR A 88 8.84 -9.68 0.43
C THR A 88 8.31 -8.74 -0.61
N GLN A 89 7.47 -9.25 -1.51
CA GLN A 89 6.77 -8.44 -2.51
C GLN A 89 5.29 -8.31 -2.13
N TYR A 90 4.78 -7.10 -2.16
CA TYR A 90 3.38 -6.82 -1.87
C TYR A 90 2.82 -5.72 -2.77
N ARG A 91 1.53 -5.74 -2.98
CA ARG A 91 0.80 -4.69 -3.68
C ARG A 91 -0.52 -4.40 -2.97
N VAL A 92 -0.98 -3.16 -3.05
CA VAL A 92 -2.32 -2.81 -2.59
C VAL A 92 -3.35 -3.26 -3.62
N ASN A 93 -4.39 -3.94 -3.17
CA ASN A 93 -5.49 -4.33 -4.03
C ASN A 93 -6.37 -3.09 -4.30
N GLU A 94 -6.67 -2.83 -5.58
CA GLU A 94 -7.47 -1.69 -6.01
C GLU A 94 -8.85 -1.63 -5.32
N GLN A 95 -9.47 -2.78 -5.08
CA GLN A 95 -10.79 -2.87 -4.43
C GLN A 95 -10.76 -2.45 -2.96
N ASN A 96 -9.61 -2.60 -2.29
CA ASN A 96 -9.45 -2.39 -0.85
C ASN A 96 -8.56 -1.19 -0.51
N VAL A 97 -8.33 -0.29 -1.47
CA VAL A 97 -7.47 0.90 -1.30
C VAL A 97 -7.93 1.77 -0.12
N THR A 98 -9.24 1.93 0.03
CA THR A 98 -9.83 2.72 1.12
C THR A 98 -9.51 2.12 2.49
N ASP A 99 -9.68 0.81 2.62
CA ASP A 99 -9.36 0.10 3.85
C ASP A 99 -7.87 0.11 4.15
N ALA A 100 -7.05 -0.04 3.11
CA ALA A 100 -5.60 0.05 3.24
C ALA A 100 -5.14 1.43 3.75
N TYR A 101 -5.79 2.50 3.33
CA TYR A 101 -5.44 3.85 3.75
C TYR A 101 -5.94 4.18 5.16
N TYR A 102 -7.22 3.92 5.45
CA TYR A 102 -7.80 4.34 6.72
C TYR A 102 -7.56 3.38 7.88
N LYS A 103 -7.36 2.07 7.60
CA LYS A 103 -7.17 1.05 8.65
C LYS A 103 -5.71 0.70 8.91
N LEU A 104 -4.80 0.94 7.94
CA LEU A 104 -3.38 0.64 8.06
C LEU A 104 -2.55 1.91 8.23
N MET A 105 -2.06 2.15 9.43
CA MET A 105 -1.26 3.33 9.71
C MET A 105 0.15 3.26 9.09
N ARG A 106 0.76 2.07 9.08
CA ARG A 106 2.08 1.79 8.51
C ARG A 106 2.10 0.37 7.94
N PRO A 107 1.58 0.14 6.74
CA PRO A 107 1.47 -1.21 6.18
C PRO A 107 2.82 -1.93 6.09
N GLU A 108 3.87 -1.24 5.68
CA GLU A 108 5.23 -1.82 5.58
C GLU A 108 5.76 -2.30 6.92
N ALA A 109 5.63 -1.50 7.97
CA ALA A 109 6.08 -1.87 9.30
C ALA A 109 5.28 -3.04 9.88
N GLN A 110 3.99 -3.10 9.59
CA GLN A 110 3.14 -4.20 10.02
C GLN A 110 3.49 -5.50 9.29
N ILE A 111 3.68 -5.45 7.97
CA ILE A 111 4.13 -6.60 7.17
C ILE A 111 5.46 -7.13 7.72
N LYS A 112 6.43 -6.23 7.94
CA LYS A 112 7.74 -6.58 8.49
C LYS A 112 7.60 -7.28 9.84
N SER A 113 6.88 -6.71 10.78
CA SER A 113 6.65 -7.29 12.11
C SER A 113 6.02 -8.68 12.04
N TYR A 114 5.04 -8.88 11.16
CA TYR A 114 4.40 -10.18 11.00
C TYR A 114 5.33 -11.25 10.47
N ILE A 115 6.16 -10.90 9.49
CA ILE A 115 7.12 -11.84 8.90
C ILE A 115 8.20 -12.18 9.94
N GLU A 116 8.71 -11.19 10.66
CA GLU A 116 9.65 -11.42 11.75
C GLU A 116 9.08 -12.35 12.82
N ASP A 117 7.86 -12.12 13.28
CA ASP A 117 7.19 -12.96 14.28
C ASP A 117 6.95 -14.39 13.77
N ALA A 118 6.52 -14.53 12.52
CA ALA A 118 6.30 -15.84 11.90
C ALA A 118 7.60 -16.64 11.82
N LEU A 119 8.69 -16.01 11.35
CA LEU A 119 10.01 -16.65 11.25
C LEU A 119 10.57 -16.99 12.63
N ARG A 120 10.51 -16.08 13.60
CA ARG A 120 10.95 -16.35 14.98
C ARG A 120 10.15 -17.44 15.67
N SER A 121 8.92 -17.72 15.22
CA SER A 121 8.10 -18.81 15.75
C SER A 121 8.33 -20.15 15.04
N SER A 122 8.77 -20.14 13.79
CA SER A 122 8.93 -21.36 12.97
C SER A 122 10.37 -21.87 12.97
N VAL A 123 11.36 -21.01 12.81
CA VAL A 123 12.79 -21.38 12.70
C VAL A 123 13.37 -22.13 13.92
N PRO A 124 13.05 -21.76 15.18
CA PRO A 124 13.57 -22.49 16.33
C PRO A 124 13.08 -23.93 16.48
N LYS A 125 12.12 -24.34 15.68
CA LYS A 125 11.61 -25.73 15.67
C LYS A 125 12.36 -26.64 14.71
N LEU A 126 13.18 -26.05 13.83
CA LEU A 126 13.90 -26.71 12.75
C LEU A 126 15.40 -26.75 13.04
N THR A 127 16.04 -27.82 12.60
CA THR A 127 17.50 -27.89 12.52
C THR A 127 18.00 -27.04 11.35
N LEU A 128 19.31 -26.78 11.32
CA LEU A 128 19.91 -26.00 10.23
C LEU A 128 19.67 -26.68 8.87
N ASP A 129 19.84 -27.99 8.81
CA ASP A 129 19.64 -28.79 7.57
C ASP A 129 18.16 -28.74 7.13
N GLU A 130 17.23 -28.93 8.06
CA GLU A 130 15.79 -28.82 7.78
C GLU A 130 15.40 -27.40 7.32
N LEU A 131 16.06 -26.37 7.82
CA LEU A 131 15.81 -24.99 7.42
C LEU A 131 16.15 -24.75 5.94
N PHE A 132 17.27 -25.31 5.47
CA PHE A 132 17.66 -25.24 4.05
C PHE A 132 16.77 -26.10 3.16
N GLU A 133 16.44 -27.32 3.60
CA GLU A 133 15.61 -28.25 2.84
C GLU A 133 14.17 -27.77 2.70
N LYS A 134 13.57 -27.20 3.77
CA LYS A 134 12.17 -26.79 3.84
C LYS A 134 11.94 -25.28 3.65
N LYS A 135 12.92 -24.57 3.10
CA LYS A 135 12.80 -23.11 2.92
C LYS A 135 11.50 -22.69 2.20
N ASP A 136 11.09 -23.44 1.19
CA ASP A 136 9.91 -23.17 0.37
C ASP A 136 8.61 -23.42 1.16
N GLU A 137 8.58 -24.46 1.99
CA GLU A 137 7.45 -24.75 2.88
C GLU A 137 7.29 -23.65 3.94
N ILE A 138 8.40 -23.18 4.50
CA ILE A 138 8.41 -22.08 5.47
C ILE A 138 7.89 -20.81 4.83
N ALA A 139 8.32 -20.50 3.61
CA ALA A 139 7.85 -19.33 2.87
C ALA A 139 6.32 -19.38 2.64
N LEU A 140 5.81 -20.56 2.25
CA LEU A 140 4.37 -20.78 2.06
C LEU A 140 3.59 -20.68 3.39
N GLU A 141 4.13 -21.25 4.48
CA GLU A 141 3.51 -21.16 5.81
C GLU A 141 3.41 -19.70 6.29
N VAL A 142 4.49 -18.93 6.15
CA VAL A 142 4.52 -17.51 6.47
C VAL A 142 3.51 -16.75 5.63
N GLN A 143 3.47 -17.00 4.33
CA GLN A 143 2.50 -16.40 3.42
C GLN A 143 1.06 -16.74 3.82
N HIS A 144 0.78 -18.00 4.15
CA HIS A 144 -0.56 -18.44 4.51
C HIS A 144 -1.03 -17.85 5.85
N LYS A 145 -0.14 -17.81 6.85
CA LYS A 145 -0.41 -17.17 8.16
C LYS A 145 -0.72 -15.68 7.98
N TRP A 146 0.02 -15.02 7.10
CA TRP A 146 -0.16 -13.61 6.81
C TRP A 146 -1.48 -13.35 6.06
N LEU A 147 -1.78 -14.12 5.01
CA LEU A 147 -3.03 -14.02 4.24
C LEU A 147 -4.24 -14.21 5.15
N LYS A 148 -4.22 -15.18 6.05
CA LYS A 148 -5.32 -15.44 6.98
C LYS A 148 -5.61 -14.28 7.92
N LYS A 149 -4.58 -13.49 8.27
CA LYS A 149 -4.70 -12.35 9.20
C LYS A 149 -4.98 -11.02 8.49
N CYS A 150 -4.51 -10.88 7.23
CA CYS A 150 -4.64 -9.67 6.42
C CYS A 150 -5.46 -9.85 5.14
N GLN A 151 -6.32 -10.84 5.09
CA GLN A 151 -7.04 -11.38 3.92
C GLN A 151 -7.80 -10.33 3.06
N LEU A 152 -7.92 -9.10 3.52
CA LEU A 152 -8.77 -8.09 2.90
C LEU A 152 -8.02 -6.94 2.19
N MET A 153 -6.71 -6.74 2.39
CA MET A 153 -6.11 -5.45 2.04
C MET A 153 -4.91 -5.47 1.09
N VAL A 154 -4.08 -6.51 1.15
CA VAL A 154 -2.82 -6.57 0.39
C VAL A 154 -2.59 -7.98 -0.13
N THR A 155 -2.18 -8.11 -1.38
CA THR A 155 -1.73 -9.40 -1.93
C THR A 155 -0.23 -9.49 -1.75
N LEU A 156 0.24 -10.52 -1.07
CA LEU A 156 1.65 -10.80 -0.84
C LEU A 156 2.15 -11.86 -1.81
N LEU A 157 3.26 -11.57 -2.47
CA LEU A 157 4.00 -12.51 -3.30
C LEU A 157 5.39 -12.63 -2.69
N LEU A 158 5.73 -13.80 -2.17
CA LEU A 158 7.09 -14.14 -1.77
C LEU A 158 7.84 -14.62 -3.00
N LYS A 159 8.98 -13.98 -3.30
CA LYS A 159 9.89 -14.38 -4.37
C LYS A 159 11.16 -14.98 -3.73
N HIS A 160 11.54 -16.13 -4.22
CA HIS A 160 12.80 -16.83 -3.89
C HIS A 160 13.97 -16.20 -4.62
#